data_1878b37e43e675f8d4debd361a061ec6
#
_entry.id   1878b37e43e675f8d4debd361a061ec6
#
_cell.length_a   1.000
_cell.length_b   1.000
_cell.length_c   1.000
_cell.angle_alpha   90.00
_cell.angle_beta   90.00
_cell.angle_gamma   90.00
#
_symmetry.space_group_name_H-M   'P 1'
#
loop_
_entity.id
_entity.type
_entity.pdbx_description
1 polymer ?
#
loop_
_entity_poly.entity_id
_entity_poly.type
_entity_poly.pdbx_seq_one_letter_code
_entity_poly.pdbx_strand_id
1 'polypeptide(L)'
;MRVKNAPGFRVDAAALRPAALAALSVAEIERVVLPGGNERCVVGDVFEVLRGEAAAKFASAASAASAASAASAASAASAASAASAASAGAADSPASATHSASAASTTAPDLATLIIDGAGRWLDRVGAEMDGGRLVIRGSAGDYSGFRMSGGVLQIDGDAGHFTGCEMRGGRLTVRGDSGDFVAGALPGDMEGMTGGTLTIHGNAGARLADRMRRGLVLVGGNAGEFAAARLVAGTVGVAGQLGAHYAYGMRRGTLLLAQRPAPLPPTFTGGGHGFDVFWSLLVRSLAAEIAPFSQWRADRLPARYTGDLAVGGCGEILLAG
;
A
#
# COMPACT_ATOMS: atom_id res chain seq x y z
N MET A 1 1.37 2.25 21.93
CA MET A 1 0.01 2.15 22.53
C MET A 1 -0.52 0.74 22.36
N ARG A 2 -1.17 0.21 23.36
CA ARG A 2 -1.79 -1.12 23.31
C ARG A 2 -3.28 -0.97 23.61
N VAL A 3 -4.15 -1.64 22.86
CA VAL A 3 -5.58 -1.62 23.15
C VAL A 3 -5.86 -2.34 24.47
N LYS A 4 -6.52 -1.65 25.40
CA LYS A 4 -7.04 -2.21 26.66
C LYS A 4 -8.47 -2.72 26.47
N ASN A 5 -9.32 -1.84 25.94
CA ASN A 5 -10.73 -2.11 25.71
C ASN A 5 -11.10 -1.61 24.30
N ALA A 6 -11.45 -2.54 23.41
CA ALA A 6 -11.99 -2.13 22.14
C ALA A 6 -13.38 -1.51 22.34
N PRO A 7 -13.63 -0.28 21.87
CA PRO A 7 -14.94 0.35 21.99
C PRO A 7 -15.97 -0.40 21.12
N GLY A 8 -17.22 -0.41 21.56
CA GLY A 8 -18.35 -0.99 20.81
C GLY A 8 -18.81 -0.15 19.62
N PHE A 9 -18.12 0.95 19.31
CA PHE A 9 -18.43 1.90 18.25
C PHE A 9 -17.16 2.28 17.49
N ARG A 10 -17.32 2.93 16.32
CA ARG A 10 -16.19 3.40 15.52
C ARG A 10 -15.59 4.67 16.09
N VAL A 11 -14.28 4.76 16.08
CA VAL A 11 -13.49 5.85 16.69
C VAL A 11 -12.62 6.52 15.65
N ASP A 12 -12.65 7.85 15.58
CA ASP A 12 -11.79 8.66 14.74
C ASP A 12 -10.39 8.82 15.35
N ALA A 13 -9.41 8.24 14.72
CA ALA A 13 -8.01 8.26 15.14
C ALA A 13 -7.17 9.35 14.47
N ALA A 14 -7.75 10.33 13.81
CA ALA A 14 -7.02 11.38 13.11
C ALA A 14 -6.08 12.20 14.04
N ALA A 15 -6.38 12.25 15.33
CA ALA A 15 -5.53 12.90 16.34
C ALA A 15 -4.26 12.08 16.67
N LEU A 16 -4.23 10.78 16.38
CA LEU A 16 -3.10 9.89 16.71
C LEU A 16 -1.98 9.99 15.64
N ARG A 17 -1.42 11.18 15.46
CA ARG A 17 -0.31 11.41 14.55
C ARG A 17 1.03 11.41 15.31
N PRO A 18 2.06 10.68 14.83
CA PRO A 18 3.34 10.57 15.52
C PRO A 18 3.98 11.92 15.86
N ALA A 19 4.00 12.84 14.91
CA ALA A 19 4.57 14.19 15.10
C ALA A 19 3.81 14.99 16.17
N ALA A 20 2.48 14.93 16.19
CA ALA A 20 1.65 15.65 17.14
C ALA A 20 1.80 15.11 18.58
N LEU A 21 1.98 13.80 18.72
CA LEU A 21 2.11 13.15 20.03
C LEU A 21 3.56 13.14 20.57
N ALA A 22 4.55 13.43 19.74
CA ALA A 22 5.96 13.33 20.11
C ALA A 22 6.33 14.24 21.30
N ALA A 23 5.79 15.45 21.33
CA ALA A 23 6.08 16.45 22.35
C ALA A 23 5.25 16.30 23.64
N LEU A 24 4.17 15.50 23.61
CA LEU A 24 3.25 15.35 24.74
C LEU A 24 3.76 14.34 25.78
N SER A 25 3.51 14.54 27.04
CA SER A 25 3.70 13.54 28.09
C SER A 25 2.67 12.40 27.98
N VAL A 26 2.91 11.29 28.68
CA VAL A 26 1.96 10.15 28.70
C VAL A 26 0.59 10.60 29.19
N ALA A 27 0.53 11.40 30.27
CA ALA A 27 -0.72 11.88 30.83
C ALA A 27 -1.49 12.83 29.89
N GLU A 28 -0.78 13.62 29.07
CA GLU A 28 -1.41 14.47 28.06
C GLU A 28 -1.94 13.63 26.89
N ILE A 29 -1.19 12.60 26.46
CA ILE A 29 -1.64 11.68 25.41
C ILE A 29 -2.89 10.92 25.84
N GLU A 30 -2.96 10.45 27.10
CA GLU A 30 -4.14 9.74 27.64
C GLU A 30 -5.40 10.62 27.65
N ARG A 31 -5.25 11.94 27.70
CA ARG A 31 -6.37 12.90 27.66
C ARG A 31 -6.79 13.30 26.24
N VAL A 32 -6.08 12.88 25.20
CA VAL A 32 -6.47 13.17 23.81
C VAL A 32 -7.86 12.58 23.55
N VAL A 33 -8.76 13.42 23.08
CA VAL A 33 -10.14 13.02 22.77
C VAL A 33 -10.18 12.35 21.41
N LEU A 34 -10.85 11.21 21.36
CA LEU A 34 -11.13 10.44 20.16
C LEU A 34 -12.64 10.48 19.89
N PRO A 35 -13.08 11.20 18.86
CA PRO A 35 -14.49 11.25 18.50
C PRO A 35 -14.99 9.89 17.99
N GLY A 36 -16.24 9.54 18.31
CA GLY A 36 -16.89 8.32 17.84
C GLY A 36 -18.37 8.57 17.54
N GLY A 37 -18.68 9.27 16.46
CA GLY A 37 -20.05 9.67 16.14
C GLY A 37 -20.62 10.61 17.21
N ASN A 38 -21.66 10.17 17.94
CA ASN A 38 -22.26 10.91 19.04
C ASN A 38 -21.57 10.66 20.39
N GLU A 39 -20.61 9.75 20.44
CA GLU A 39 -19.86 9.39 21.64
C GLU A 39 -18.45 9.99 21.60
N ARG A 40 -17.84 10.12 22.74
CA ARG A 40 -16.46 10.58 22.88
C ARG A 40 -15.76 9.68 23.89
N CYS A 41 -14.57 9.24 23.56
CA CYS A 41 -13.68 8.58 24.51
C CYS A 41 -12.34 9.32 24.52
N VAL A 42 -11.52 9.08 25.50
CA VAL A 42 -10.14 9.55 25.51
C VAL A 42 -9.20 8.37 25.26
N VAL A 43 -8.01 8.69 24.79
CA VAL A 43 -6.98 7.67 24.52
C VAL A 43 -6.80 6.74 25.72
N GLY A 44 -6.77 7.28 26.94
CA GLY A 44 -6.60 6.51 28.17
C GLY A 44 -7.72 5.48 28.46
N ASP A 45 -8.91 5.66 27.91
CA ASP A 45 -10.01 4.69 28.05
C ASP A 45 -9.80 3.45 27.17
N VAL A 46 -9.24 3.67 25.98
CA VAL A 46 -9.08 2.65 24.93
C VAL A 46 -7.69 2.03 24.94
N PHE A 47 -6.66 2.84 25.21
CA PHE A 47 -5.26 2.44 25.06
C PHE A 47 -4.47 2.55 26.36
N GLU A 48 -3.54 1.64 26.54
CA GLU A 48 -2.40 1.77 27.44
C GLU A 48 -1.26 2.46 26.69
N VAL A 49 -0.79 3.61 27.21
CA VAL A 49 0.28 4.38 26.58
C VAL A 49 1.61 3.97 27.18
N LEU A 50 2.51 3.46 26.36
CA LEU A 50 3.86 3.02 26.75
C LEU A 50 4.91 3.90 26.07
N ARG A 51 5.94 4.33 26.82
CA ARG A 51 7.09 5.10 26.30
C ARG A 51 8.43 4.55 26.83
N GLY A 52 9.52 4.89 26.13
CA GLY A 52 10.87 4.55 26.54
C GLY A 52 11.14 3.04 26.47
N GLU A 53 11.87 2.51 27.48
CA GLU A 53 12.27 1.10 27.52
C GLU A 53 11.10 0.12 27.54
N ALA A 54 9.98 0.48 28.16
CA ALA A 54 8.77 -0.33 28.18
C ALA A 54 8.19 -0.50 26.75
N ALA A 55 8.21 0.57 25.96
CA ALA A 55 7.78 0.52 24.57
C ALA A 55 8.76 -0.29 23.70
N ALA A 56 10.07 -0.18 23.94
CA ALA A 56 11.10 -0.92 23.19
C ALA A 56 11.00 -2.43 23.46
N LYS A 57 10.87 -2.86 24.71
CA LYS A 57 10.67 -4.26 25.10
C LYS A 57 9.41 -4.85 24.48
N PHE A 58 8.33 -4.09 24.47
CA PHE A 58 7.07 -4.50 23.87
C PHE A 58 7.19 -4.62 22.33
N ALA A 59 7.85 -3.67 21.67
CA ALA A 59 8.07 -3.69 20.23
C ALA A 59 8.89 -4.90 19.77
N SER A 60 9.95 -5.27 20.52
CA SER A 60 10.79 -6.42 20.22
C SER A 60 10.09 -7.76 20.40
N ALA A 61 9.32 -7.92 21.48
CA ALA A 61 8.53 -9.14 21.75
C ALA A 61 7.48 -9.41 20.66
N ALA A 62 6.77 -8.37 20.24
CA ALA A 62 5.74 -8.50 19.21
C ALA A 62 6.33 -8.70 17.80
N SER A 63 7.52 -8.17 17.51
CA SER A 63 8.25 -8.46 16.26
C SER A 63 8.66 -9.93 16.17
N ALA A 64 9.08 -10.54 17.28
CA ALA A 64 9.40 -11.97 17.34
C ALA A 64 8.17 -12.86 17.11
N ALA A 65 7.00 -12.48 17.66
CA ALA A 65 5.75 -13.20 17.45
C ALA A 65 5.26 -13.13 15.99
N SER A 66 5.41 -11.98 15.34
CA SER A 66 5.06 -11.78 13.92
C SER A 66 5.98 -12.61 13.00
N ALA A 67 7.28 -12.71 13.31
CA ALA A 67 8.22 -13.52 12.55
C ALA A 67 7.93 -15.02 12.69
N ALA A 68 7.50 -15.49 13.87
CA ALA A 68 7.13 -16.87 14.11
C ALA A 68 5.86 -17.27 13.33
N SER A 69 4.86 -16.37 13.21
CA SER A 69 3.64 -16.63 12.43
C SER A 69 3.91 -16.67 10.93
N ALA A 70 4.83 -15.83 10.42
CA ALA A 70 5.26 -15.84 9.03
C ALA A 70 6.03 -17.13 8.66
N ALA A 71 6.86 -17.64 9.58
CA ALA A 71 7.58 -18.89 9.39
C ALA A 71 6.65 -20.12 9.34
N SER A 72 5.58 -20.14 10.13
CA SER A 72 4.58 -21.21 10.09
C SER A 72 3.75 -21.22 8.80
N ALA A 73 3.46 -20.05 8.24
CA ALA A 73 2.76 -19.95 6.96
C ALA A 73 3.65 -20.39 5.78
N ALA A 74 4.97 -20.10 5.82
CA ALA A 74 5.91 -20.55 4.80
C ALA A 74 6.12 -22.06 4.80
N SER A 75 6.08 -22.72 5.97
CA SER A 75 6.20 -24.18 6.07
C SER A 75 4.99 -24.94 5.51
N ALA A 76 3.78 -24.33 5.57
CA ALA A 76 2.57 -24.92 4.99
C ALA A 76 2.55 -24.84 3.45
N ALA A 77 3.18 -23.80 2.87
CA ALA A 77 3.27 -23.63 1.42
C ALA A 77 4.33 -24.54 0.77
N SER A 78 5.39 -24.94 1.49
CA SER A 78 6.44 -25.82 0.96
C SER A 78 6.04 -27.29 0.86
N ALA A 79 5.01 -27.75 1.58
CA ALA A 79 4.54 -29.12 1.55
C ALA A 79 3.73 -29.47 0.28
N ALA A 80 3.25 -28.48 -0.46
CA ALA A 80 2.43 -28.68 -1.68
C ALA A 80 3.24 -28.72 -2.99
N SER A 81 4.56 -28.43 -2.97
CA SER A 81 5.39 -28.28 -4.17
C SER A 81 6.46 -29.37 -4.40
N ALA A 82 6.48 -30.44 -3.61
CA ALA A 82 7.51 -31.47 -3.65
C ALA A 82 7.24 -32.65 -4.61
N ALA A 83 6.36 -32.52 -5.59
CA ALA A 83 5.95 -33.61 -6.49
C ALA A 83 6.27 -33.37 -7.99
N SER A 84 7.25 -32.57 -8.37
CA SER A 84 7.72 -32.55 -9.77
C SER A 84 9.03 -31.79 -9.91
N ALA A 85 10.15 -32.47 -9.89
CA ALA A 85 11.33 -32.15 -10.70
C ALA A 85 12.46 -33.15 -10.41
N ALA A 86 12.59 -34.15 -11.24
CA ALA A 86 13.86 -34.86 -11.44
C ALA A 86 14.26 -34.67 -12.90
N SER A 87 15.35 -33.99 -13.14
CA SER A 87 16.44 -34.39 -14.06
C SER A 87 17.21 -33.20 -14.66
N ALA A 88 18.53 -33.38 -14.59
CA ALA A 88 19.60 -32.86 -15.46
C ALA A 88 19.90 -31.33 -15.35
N GLY A 89 21.12 -30.88 -15.14
CA GLY A 89 22.45 -31.32 -15.40
C GLY A 89 23.37 -30.11 -15.22
N ALA A 90 24.57 -30.38 -14.77
CA ALA A 90 25.65 -29.43 -14.44
C ALA A 90 26.18 -28.62 -15.63
N ALA A 91 26.66 -27.41 -15.36
CA ALA A 91 28.03 -26.99 -15.67
C ALA A 91 28.26 -25.48 -15.47
N ASP A 92 29.33 -25.18 -14.76
CA ASP A 92 30.29 -24.06 -14.85
C ASP A 92 29.93 -22.61 -14.53
N SER A 93 30.54 -22.22 -13.40
CA SER A 93 31.01 -20.86 -13.10
C SER A 93 32.22 -20.46 -13.98
N PRO A 94 32.48 -19.14 -14.21
CA PRO A 94 33.38 -18.49 -13.30
C PRO A 94 33.12 -16.99 -12.97
N ALA A 95 33.56 -16.67 -11.77
CA ALA A 95 34.30 -15.50 -11.30
C ALA A 95 33.77 -14.07 -11.43
N SER A 96 33.43 -13.53 -10.24
CA SER A 96 34.05 -12.34 -9.66
C SER A 96 33.99 -11.00 -10.41
N ALA A 97 33.16 -10.10 -9.91
CA ALA A 97 33.55 -8.71 -9.71
C ALA A 97 32.77 -8.11 -8.53
N THR A 98 33.45 -8.02 -7.42
CA THR A 98 33.05 -7.26 -6.24
C THR A 98 32.98 -5.78 -6.59
N HIS A 99 31.76 -5.23 -6.67
CA HIS A 99 31.54 -3.82 -6.45
C HIS A 99 30.73 -3.68 -5.17
N SER A 100 31.45 -3.44 -4.10
CA SER A 100 30.91 -2.94 -2.85
C SER A 100 30.30 -1.56 -3.08
N ALA A 101 29.03 -1.52 -3.42
CA ALA A 101 28.24 -0.32 -3.22
C ALA A 101 28.02 -0.22 -1.72
N SER A 102 28.83 0.60 -1.08
CA SER A 102 28.60 1.13 0.26
C SER A 102 27.18 1.73 0.27
N ALA A 103 26.23 0.99 0.80
CA ALA A 103 24.98 1.56 1.25
C ALA A 103 25.35 2.52 2.38
N ALA A 104 25.48 3.79 2.06
CA ALA A 104 25.51 4.85 3.06
C ALA A 104 24.22 4.70 3.88
N SER A 105 24.38 4.14 5.06
CA SER A 105 23.40 4.23 6.14
C SER A 105 23.30 5.71 6.50
N THR A 106 22.48 6.42 5.75
CA THR A 106 21.97 7.72 6.17
C THR A 106 21.12 7.38 7.37
N THR A 107 21.62 7.63 8.56
CA THR A 107 20.85 7.67 9.81
C THR A 107 19.72 8.64 9.54
N ALA A 108 18.54 8.11 9.20
CA ALA A 108 17.34 8.89 9.06
C ALA A 108 17.16 9.64 10.39
N PRO A 109 16.78 10.94 10.38
CA PRO A 109 16.46 11.67 11.59
C PRO A 109 15.47 10.83 12.38
N ASP A 110 15.64 10.81 13.71
CA ASP A 110 14.86 10.01 14.64
C ASP A 110 13.37 10.34 14.46
N LEU A 111 12.76 9.65 13.50
CA LEU A 111 11.37 9.88 13.10
C LEU A 111 10.48 9.42 14.25
N ALA A 112 9.72 10.34 14.81
CA ALA A 112 8.73 10.02 15.83
C ALA A 112 7.93 8.79 15.41
N THR A 113 8.05 7.70 16.15
CA THR A 113 7.41 6.42 15.83
C THR A 113 6.31 6.14 16.82
N LEU A 114 5.10 5.91 16.32
CA LEU A 114 3.94 5.48 17.07
C LEU A 114 3.56 4.05 16.64
N ILE A 115 3.43 3.15 17.60
CA ILE A 115 2.94 1.79 17.37
C ILE A 115 1.63 1.63 18.11
N ILE A 116 0.58 1.19 17.41
CA ILE A 116 -0.73 0.83 17.97
C ILE A 116 -0.91 -0.68 17.81
N ASP A 117 -1.02 -1.39 18.93
CA ASP A 117 -1.16 -2.83 18.98
C ASP A 117 -2.56 -3.24 19.40
N GLY A 118 -3.13 -4.25 18.73
CA GLY A 118 -4.48 -4.73 18.96
C GLY A 118 -5.57 -3.89 18.28
N ALA A 119 -5.21 -3.02 17.33
CA ALA A 119 -6.17 -2.23 16.57
C ALA A 119 -7.10 -3.13 15.75
N GLY A 120 -8.32 -2.65 15.50
CA GLY A 120 -9.36 -3.32 14.74
C GLY A 120 -10.06 -2.37 13.78
N ARG A 121 -11.02 -2.88 13.01
CA ARG A 121 -11.80 -2.11 12.02
C ARG A 121 -12.67 -1.00 12.63
N TRP A 122 -12.72 -0.90 13.94
CA TRP A 122 -13.38 0.19 14.66
C TRP A 122 -12.56 1.49 14.70
N LEU A 123 -11.25 1.43 14.34
CA LEU A 123 -10.34 2.56 14.38
C LEU A 123 -10.23 3.21 12.99
N ASP A 124 -11.05 4.23 12.76
CA ASP A 124 -11.12 4.96 11.49
C ASP A 124 -10.09 6.09 11.42
N ARG A 125 -9.79 6.56 10.21
CA ARG A 125 -8.94 7.73 9.91
C ARG A 125 -7.53 7.65 10.48
N VAL A 126 -7.03 6.43 10.64
CA VAL A 126 -5.65 6.20 11.12
C VAL A 126 -4.65 6.84 10.15
N GLY A 127 -3.74 7.68 10.68
CA GLY A 127 -2.78 8.40 9.85
C GLY A 127 -3.38 9.43 8.89
N ALA A 128 -4.64 9.82 9.09
CA ALA A 128 -5.25 10.89 8.31
C ALA A 128 -4.48 12.21 8.48
N GLU A 129 -4.25 12.91 7.37
CA GLU A 129 -3.51 14.18 7.33
C GLU A 129 -2.10 14.12 7.96
N MET A 130 -1.51 12.93 8.03
CA MET A 130 -0.15 12.76 8.54
C MET A 130 0.86 13.39 7.57
N ASP A 131 1.75 14.21 8.11
CA ASP A 131 2.76 14.97 7.36
C ASP A 131 4.20 14.42 7.57
N GLY A 132 4.39 13.55 8.58
CA GLY A 132 5.68 12.97 8.89
C GLY A 132 5.60 11.89 9.98
N GLY A 133 6.77 11.36 10.35
CA GLY A 133 6.88 10.29 11.34
C GLY A 133 6.55 8.90 10.78
N ARG A 134 6.50 7.93 11.68
CA ARG A 134 6.17 6.54 11.38
C ARG A 134 5.03 6.06 12.29
N LEU A 135 3.96 5.57 11.67
CA LEU A 135 2.82 4.98 12.36
C LEU A 135 2.70 3.50 11.96
N VAL A 136 2.70 2.61 12.93
CA VAL A 136 2.56 1.17 12.71
C VAL A 136 1.32 0.68 13.44
N ILE A 137 0.39 0.09 12.71
CA ILE A 137 -0.82 -0.53 13.22
C ILE A 137 -0.63 -2.04 13.18
N ARG A 138 -0.49 -2.66 14.36
CA ARG A 138 -0.47 -4.11 14.51
C ARG A 138 -1.89 -4.61 14.71
N GLY A 139 -2.51 -4.96 13.59
CA GLY A 139 -3.91 -5.30 13.47
C GLY A 139 -4.54 -4.64 12.25
N SER A 140 -5.85 -4.67 12.18
CA SER A 140 -6.62 -4.03 11.10
C SER A 140 -6.95 -2.59 11.43
N ALA A 141 -7.27 -1.80 10.42
CA ALA A 141 -7.74 -0.43 10.55
C ALA A 141 -9.10 -0.27 9.87
N GLY A 142 -9.83 0.75 10.27
CA GLY A 142 -11.13 1.09 9.67
C GLY A 142 -11.00 1.93 8.41
N ASP A 143 -12.03 2.71 8.13
CA ASP A 143 -12.16 3.49 6.92
C ASP A 143 -11.28 4.76 6.96
N TYR A 144 -10.99 5.31 5.78
CA TYR A 144 -10.20 6.54 5.61
C TYR A 144 -8.78 6.48 6.17
N SER A 145 -8.17 5.30 6.29
CA SER A 145 -6.77 5.16 6.71
C SER A 145 -5.83 5.87 5.72
N GLY A 146 -4.95 6.75 6.21
CA GLY A 146 -4.05 7.56 5.37
C GLY A 146 -4.75 8.63 4.52
N PHE A 147 -5.99 9.02 4.87
CA PHE A 147 -6.72 10.08 4.17
C PHE A 147 -5.92 11.38 4.16
N ARG A 148 -5.73 11.98 2.96
CA ARG A 148 -4.97 13.22 2.74
C ARG A 148 -3.55 13.22 3.36
N MET A 149 -2.97 12.06 3.61
CA MET A 149 -1.60 11.95 4.09
C MET A 149 -0.63 12.65 3.13
N SER A 150 0.23 13.50 3.64
CA SER A 150 1.18 14.30 2.84
C SER A 150 2.63 13.85 3.01
N GLY A 151 2.95 13.09 4.06
CA GLY A 151 4.30 12.61 4.34
C GLY A 151 4.33 11.49 5.39
N GLY A 152 5.52 11.00 5.69
CA GLY A 152 5.74 9.93 6.68
C GLY A 152 5.47 8.52 6.14
N VAL A 153 5.42 7.56 7.06
CA VAL A 153 5.21 6.14 6.78
C VAL A 153 4.07 5.61 7.64
N LEU A 154 3.02 5.10 7.00
CA LEU A 154 1.93 4.37 7.64
C LEU A 154 1.99 2.89 7.24
N GLN A 155 2.05 2.00 8.21
CA GLN A 155 2.04 0.56 8.00
C GLN A 155 0.85 -0.05 8.77
N ILE A 156 0.04 -0.86 8.09
CA ILE A 156 -1.09 -1.60 8.64
C ILE A 156 -0.80 -3.09 8.40
N ASP A 157 -0.63 -3.86 9.48
CA ASP A 157 -0.26 -5.27 9.39
C ASP A 157 -1.47 -6.20 9.09
N GLY A 158 -2.69 -5.72 9.28
CA GLY A 158 -3.93 -6.40 8.90
C GLY A 158 -4.61 -5.72 7.70
N ASP A 159 -5.93 -5.80 7.68
CA ASP A 159 -6.78 -5.19 6.66
C ASP A 159 -7.02 -3.71 6.91
N ALA A 160 -7.36 -2.99 5.84
CA ALA A 160 -7.84 -1.62 5.90
C ALA A 160 -9.26 -1.50 5.32
N GLY A 161 -10.01 -0.52 5.81
CA GLY A 161 -11.39 -0.28 5.34
C GLY A 161 -11.46 0.43 3.99
N HIS A 162 -12.61 1.05 3.73
CA HIS A 162 -12.86 1.83 2.53
C HIS A 162 -12.08 3.16 2.54
N PHE A 163 -11.87 3.74 1.36
CA PHE A 163 -11.19 5.03 1.20
C PHE A 163 -9.76 5.08 1.74
N THR A 164 -9.07 3.95 1.81
CA THR A 164 -7.67 3.87 2.23
C THR A 164 -6.77 4.64 1.26
N GLY A 165 -5.95 5.58 1.78
CA GLY A 165 -5.09 6.45 0.97
C GLY A 165 -5.86 7.41 0.05
N CYS A 166 -7.17 7.62 0.29
CA CYS A 166 -7.97 8.55 -0.47
C CYS A 166 -7.39 9.96 -0.40
N GLU A 167 -7.24 10.62 -1.56
CA GLU A 167 -6.65 11.95 -1.70
C GLU A 167 -5.25 12.11 -1.08
N MET A 168 -4.51 11.02 -0.95
CA MET A 168 -3.12 11.04 -0.46
C MET A 168 -2.24 11.93 -1.34
N ARG A 169 -1.39 12.75 -0.73
CA ARG A 169 -0.55 13.75 -1.40
C ARG A 169 0.93 13.39 -1.38
N GLY A 170 1.34 12.50 -0.47
CA GLY A 170 2.72 12.09 -0.30
C GLY A 170 2.89 11.01 0.77
N GLY A 171 4.13 10.63 1.05
CA GLY A 171 4.45 9.59 2.02
C GLY A 171 4.31 8.16 1.46
N ARG A 172 4.42 7.19 2.36
CA ARG A 172 4.29 5.75 2.04
C ARG A 172 3.24 5.10 2.94
N LEU A 173 2.25 4.46 2.32
CA LEU A 173 1.23 3.68 3.02
C LEU A 173 1.33 2.22 2.58
N THR A 174 1.42 1.30 3.54
CA THR A 174 1.49 -0.14 3.26
C THR A 174 0.40 -0.86 4.06
N VAL A 175 -0.43 -1.65 3.38
CA VAL A 175 -1.43 -2.56 3.95
C VAL A 175 -1.00 -3.99 3.64
N ARG A 176 -0.85 -4.83 4.64
CA ARG A 176 -0.45 -6.23 4.44
C ARG A 176 -1.61 -7.15 4.13
N GLY A 177 -2.80 -6.82 4.59
CA GLY A 177 -4.04 -7.52 4.27
C GLY A 177 -4.76 -6.93 3.06
N ASP A 178 -6.07 -7.07 3.06
CA ASP A 178 -6.98 -6.55 2.06
C ASP A 178 -7.38 -5.10 2.35
N SER A 179 -7.86 -4.39 1.33
CA SER A 179 -8.45 -3.06 1.50
C SER A 179 -9.82 -2.98 0.81
N GLY A 180 -10.68 -2.14 1.37
CA GLY A 180 -12.03 -1.94 0.85
C GLY A 180 -12.07 -1.15 -0.46
N ASP A 181 -13.20 -0.51 -0.74
CA ASP A 181 -13.42 0.25 -1.97
C ASP A 181 -12.79 1.64 -1.93
N PHE A 182 -12.63 2.27 -3.10
CA PHE A 182 -12.12 3.64 -3.29
C PHE A 182 -10.69 3.87 -2.78
N VAL A 183 -9.87 2.84 -2.75
CA VAL A 183 -8.45 2.96 -2.41
C VAL A 183 -7.75 3.96 -3.33
N ALA A 184 -7.00 4.92 -2.77
CA ALA A 184 -6.32 6.00 -3.51
C ALA A 184 -7.25 6.84 -4.41
N GLY A 185 -8.55 6.68 -4.27
CA GLY A 185 -9.55 7.39 -5.07
C GLY A 185 -9.84 8.80 -4.59
N ALA A 186 -10.76 9.46 -5.29
CA ALA A 186 -11.37 10.72 -4.87
C ALA A 186 -12.59 10.44 -3.97
N LEU A 187 -12.90 11.37 -3.09
CA LEU A 187 -14.19 11.36 -2.40
C LEU A 187 -15.35 11.56 -3.39
N PRO A 188 -16.55 11.06 -3.08
CA PRO A 188 -17.74 11.39 -3.84
C PRO A 188 -17.94 12.91 -3.90
N GLY A 189 -18.02 13.46 -5.12
CA GLY A 189 -18.08 14.90 -5.36
C GLY A 189 -16.75 15.55 -5.70
N ASP A 190 -15.63 15.01 -5.24
CA ASP A 190 -14.30 15.57 -5.53
C ASP A 190 -13.78 15.11 -6.91
N MET A 191 -12.97 15.97 -7.51
CA MET A 191 -12.45 15.75 -8.86
C MET A 191 -11.06 15.10 -8.86
N GLU A 192 -10.41 14.98 -7.72
CA GLU A 192 -9.02 14.54 -7.60
C GLU A 192 -8.88 13.47 -6.52
N GLY A 193 -8.42 12.29 -6.91
CA GLY A 193 -7.96 11.26 -6.00
C GLY A 193 -6.53 11.51 -5.52
N MET A 194 -5.78 10.45 -5.29
CA MET A 194 -4.38 10.52 -4.89
C MET A 194 -3.54 11.41 -5.83
N THR A 195 -2.77 12.32 -5.26
CA THR A 195 -1.94 13.28 -6.01
C THR A 195 -0.44 13.07 -5.81
N GLY A 196 -0.03 12.11 -4.97
CA GLY A 196 1.37 11.77 -4.74
C GLY A 196 1.57 10.69 -3.70
N GLY A 197 2.80 10.20 -3.56
CA GLY A 197 3.19 9.15 -2.62
C GLY A 197 3.14 7.74 -3.20
N THR A 198 3.35 6.75 -2.33
CA THR A 198 3.30 5.32 -2.68
C THR A 198 2.33 4.60 -1.76
N LEU A 199 1.39 3.88 -2.34
CA LEU A 199 0.43 3.04 -1.64
C LEU A 199 0.59 1.60 -2.09
N THR A 200 0.80 0.68 -1.15
CA THR A 200 1.02 -0.74 -1.43
C THR A 200 0.04 -1.58 -0.62
N ILE A 201 -0.71 -2.45 -1.30
CA ILE A 201 -1.61 -3.43 -0.69
C ILE A 201 -1.09 -4.81 -1.07
N HIS A 202 -0.79 -5.65 -0.09
CA HIS A 202 -0.32 -7.01 -0.36
C HIS A 202 -1.46 -7.97 -0.72
N GLY A 203 -2.64 -7.75 -0.17
CA GLY A 203 -3.87 -8.47 -0.48
C GLY A 203 -4.66 -7.88 -1.64
N ASN A 204 -5.97 -7.95 -1.55
CA ASN A 204 -6.91 -7.47 -2.56
C ASN A 204 -7.35 -6.03 -2.30
N ALA A 205 -7.75 -5.34 -3.35
CA ALA A 205 -8.41 -4.05 -3.28
C ALA A 205 -9.85 -4.17 -3.79
N GLY A 206 -10.76 -3.43 -3.17
CA GLY A 206 -12.16 -3.38 -3.59
C GLY A 206 -12.38 -2.62 -4.89
N ALA A 207 -13.61 -2.21 -5.13
CA ALA A 207 -14.01 -1.47 -6.32
C ALA A 207 -13.43 -0.03 -6.32
N ARG A 208 -13.30 0.55 -7.52
CA ARG A 208 -12.86 1.94 -7.75
C ARG A 208 -11.46 2.25 -7.20
N LEU A 209 -10.57 1.28 -7.25
CA LEU A 209 -9.15 1.48 -6.98
C LEU A 209 -8.60 2.62 -7.86
N ALA A 210 -7.95 3.63 -7.26
CA ALA A 210 -7.30 4.76 -7.92
C ALA A 210 -8.23 5.59 -8.84
N ASP A 211 -9.54 5.66 -8.50
CA ASP A 211 -10.48 6.50 -9.26
C ASP A 211 -10.04 7.97 -9.22
N ARG A 212 -9.92 8.61 -10.40
CA ARG A 212 -9.47 10.00 -10.57
C ARG A 212 -8.08 10.32 -9.97
N MET A 213 -7.24 9.31 -9.79
CA MET A 213 -5.86 9.53 -9.34
C MET A 213 -5.08 10.41 -10.34
N ARG A 214 -4.26 11.32 -9.81
CA ARG A 214 -3.47 12.27 -10.63
C ARG A 214 -1.98 11.98 -10.62
N ARG A 215 -1.43 11.45 -9.55
CA ARG A 215 0.01 11.12 -9.43
C ARG A 215 0.22 10.08 -8.34
N GLY A 216 1.41 9.51 -8.35
CA GLY A 216 1.85 8.55 -7.35
C GLY A 216 1.90 7.13 -7.90
N LEU A 217 2.16 6.21 -7.00
CA LEU A 217 2.29 4.78 -7.28
C LEU A 217 1.32 4.01 -6.37
N VAL A 218 0.47 3.19 -6.98
CA VAL A 218 -0.42 2.27 -6.24
C VAL A 218 -0.14 0.85 -6.73
N LEU A 219 0.17 -0.06 -5.81
CA LEU A 219 0.46 -1.46 -6.12
C LEU A 219 -0.43 -2.39 -5.30
N VAL A 220 -1.05 -3.35 -5.97
CA VAL A 220 -1.92 -4.37 -5.38
C VAL A 220 -1.35 -5.75 -5.70
N GLY A 221 -1.04 -6.53 -4.67
CA GLY A 221 -0.51 -7.89 -4.79
C GLY A 221 -1.57 -8.94 -5.12
N GLY A 222 -2.82 -8.68 -4.83
CA GLY A 222 -3.98 -9.50 -5.13
C GLY A 222 -4.82 -8.96 -6.28
N ASN A 223 -6.12 -9.19 -6.20
CA ASN A 223 -7.11 -8.76 -7.17
C ASN A 223 -7.58 -7.33 -6.91
N ALA A 224 -8.12 -6.68 -7.93
CA ALA A 224 -8.81 -5.40 -7.79
C ALA A 224 -10.26 -5.52 -8.31
N GLY A 225 -11.18 -4.86 -7.61
CA GLY A 225 -12.59 -4.88 -7.95
C GLY A 225 -12.95 -4.09 -9.21
N GLU A 226 -14.23 -3.86 -9.43
CA GLU A 226 -14.73 -3.16 -10.60
C GLU A 226 -14.27 -1.69 -10.65
N PHE A 227 -14.19 -1.14 -11.85
CA PHE A 227 -13.77 0.24 -12.09
C PHE A 227 -12.37 0.58 -11.57
N ALA A 228 -11.45 -0.39 -11.45
CA ALA A 228 -10.07 -0.12 -11.12
C ALA A 228 -9.42 0.84 -12.16
N ALA A 229 -8.67 1.85 -11.71
CA ALA A 229 -8.07 2.91 -12.51
C ALA A 229 -9.09 3.69 -13.37
N ALA A 230 -10.36 3.74 -12.96
CA ALA A 230 -11.36 4.53 -13.67
C ALA A 230 -11.03 6.02 -13.61
N ARG A 231 -11.20 6.71 -14.73
CA ARG A 231 -10.96 8.16 -14.85
C ARG A 231 -9.56 8.58 -14.39
N LEU A 232 -8.58 7.65 -14.46
CA LEU A 232 -7.20 7.93 -14.13
C LEU A 232 -6.68 9.10 -14.97
N VAL A 233 -6.15 10.14 -14.32
CA VAL A 233 -5.64 11.34 -14.99
C VAL A 233 -4.14 11.21 -15.27
N ALA A 234 -3.38 10.63 -14.33
CA ALA A 234 -1.96 10.29 -14.43
C ALA A 234 -1.54 9.43 -13.23
N GLY A 235 -0.28 8.99 -13.19
CA GLY A 235 0.26 8.11 -12.15
C GLY A 235 0.35 6.66 -12.63
N THR A 236 0.77 5.79 -11.73
CA THR A 236 0.98 4.36 -12.03
C THR A 236 0.17 3.50 -11.06
N VAL A 237 -0.61 2.60 -11.61
CA VAL A 237 -1.41 1.61 -10.84
C VAL A 237 -0.98 0.22 -11.28
N GLY A 238 -0.54 -0.63 -10.35
CA GLY A 238 -0.16 -2.01 -10.62
C GLY A 238 -1.11 -2.99 -9.93
N VAL A 239 -1.58 -4.00 -10.67
CA VAL A 239 -2.39 -5.09 -10.12
C VAL A 239 -1.77 -6.43 -10.52
N ALA A 240 -1.44 -7.23 -9.52
CA ALA A 240 -0.81 -8.54 -9.74
C ALA A 240 -1.82 -9.65 -10.05
N GLY A 241 -3.03 -9.54 -9.51
CA GLY A 241 -4.12 -10.50 -9.72
C GLY A 241 -5.08 -10.11 -10.83
N GLN A 242 -6.31 -10.54 -10.70
CA GLN A 242 -7.39 -10.29 -11.66
C GLN A 242 -8.05 -8.92 -11.43
N LEU A 243 -8.58 -8.36 -12.50
CA LEU A 243 -9.35 -7.12 -12.47
C LEU A 243 -10.86 -7.43 -12.59
N GLY A 244 -11.67 -6.68 -11.86
CA GLY A 244 -13.11 -6.62 -12.06
C GLY A 244 -13.48 -5.92 -13.37
N ALA A 245 -14.78 -5.84 -13.66
CA ALA A 245 -15.31 -5.21 -14.87
C ALA A 245 -14.98 -3.70 -14.92
N HIS A 246 -15.02 -3.14 -16.13
CA HIS A 246 -14.92 -1.70 -16.39
C HIS A 246 -13.63 -1.03 -15.91
N TYR A 247 -12.53 -1.79 -15.75
CA TYR A 247 -11.23 -1.21 -15.42
C TYR A 247 -10.74 -0.24 -16.52
N ALA A 248 -9.95 0.74 -16.14
CA ALA A 248 -9.45 1.81 -17.00
C ALA A 248 -10.55 2.66 -17.71
N TYR A 249 -11.82 2.57 -17.27
CA TYR A 249 -12.93 3.34 -17.85
C TYR A 249 -12.68 4.85 -17.75
N GLY A 250 -12.73 5.57 -18.85
CA GLY A 250 -12.51 7.00 -18.88
C GLY A 250 -11.06 7.44 -18.56
N MET A 251 -10.10 6.54 -18.71
CA MET A 251 -8.70 6.81 -18.45
C MET A 251 -8.15 7.84 -19.43
N ARG A 252 -7.62 8.94 -18.92
CA ARG A 252 -7.08 10.02 -19.77
C ARG A 252 -5.58 9.88 -20.03
N ARG A 253 -4.81 9.52 -18.99
CA ARG A 253 -3.36 9.30 -19.03
C ARG A 253 -2.98 8.33 -17.92
N GLY A 254 -1.67 8.14 -17.74
CA GLY A 254 -1.11 7.28 -16.69
C GLY A 254 -0.91 5.85 -17.19
N THR A 255 -0.43 4.99 -16.30
CA THR A 255 -0.02 3.63 -16.63
C THR A 255 -0.71 2.63 -15.71
N LEU A 256 -1.42 1.67 -16.30
CA LEU A 256 -1.95 0.50 -15.59
C LEU A 256 -1.06 -0.70 -15.90
N LEU A 257 -0.40 -1.22 -14.87
CA LEU A 257 0.51 -2.36 -14.93
C LEU A 257 -0.23 -3.63 -14.54
N LEU A 258 -0.21 -4.64 -15.40
CA LEU A 258 -0.88 -5.92 -15.16
C LEU A 258 0.13 -7.06 -15.22
N ALA A 259 0.16 -7.88 -14.17
CA ALA A 259 0.96 -9.10 -14.16
C ALA A 259 0.21 -10.29 -14.77
N GLN A 260 -1.11 -10.21 -14.83
CA GLN A 260 -1.96 -11.22 -15.45
C GLN A 260 -2.81 -10.59 -16.56
N ARG A 261 -3.05 -11.37 -17.63
CA ARG A 261 -3.90 -10.90 -18.71
C ARG A 261 -5.36 -10.85 -18.27
N PRO A 262 -6.00 -9.67 -18.30
CA PRO A 262 -7.42 -9.57 -18.00
C PRO A 262 -8.23 -10.15 -19.15
N ALA A 263 -9.43 -10.61 -18.85
CA ALA A 263 -10.38 -11.06 -19.86
C ALA A 263 -11.68 -10.25 -19.74
N PRO A 264 -12.10 -9.54 -20.78
CA PRO A 264 -11.41 -9.08 -21.98
C PRO A 264 -10.65 -7.76 -21.79
N LEU A 265 -9.77 -7.40 -22.71
CA LEU A 265 -9.25 -6.03 -22.80
C LEU A 265 -10.38 -5.07 -23.16
N PRO A 266 -10.41 -3.82 -22.64
CA PRO A 266 -11.44 -2.86 -23.00
C PRO A 266 -11.36 -2.55 -24.51
N PRO A 267 -12.48 -2.55 -25.24
CA PRO A 267 -12.49 -2.36 -26.69
C PRO A 267 -12.03 -0.95 -27.13
N THR A 268 -11.96 -0.02 -26.19
CA THR A 268 -11.49 1.35 -26.42
C THR A 268 -9.96 1.49 -26.29
N PHE A 269 -9.25 0.38 -26.06
CA PHE A 269 -7.79 0.35 -26.04
C PHE A 269 -7.28 -0.41 -27.26
N THR A 270 -6.29 0.16 -27.95
CA THR A 270 -5.67 -0.45 -29.13
C THR A 270 -4.23 -0.84 -28.83
N GLY A 271 -3.72 -1.87 -29.51
CA GLY A 271 -2.32 -2.24 -29.45
C GLY A 271 -1.45 -1.04 -29.83
N GLY A 272 -0.52 -0.67 -28.99
CA GLY A 272 0.24 0.56 -29.12
C GLY A 272 1.73 0.34 -29.23
N GLY A 273 2.27 0.79 -30.30
CA GLY A 273 3.62 1.29 -30.61
C GLY A 273 4.84 0.65 -29.94
N HIS A 274 5.97 0.91 -30.58
CA HIS A 274 7.32 0.59 -30.11
C HIS A 274 7.97 1.85 -29.52
N GLY A 275 9.16 1.73 -28.95
CA GLY A 275 9.97 2.90 -28.55
C GLY A 275 9.68 3.44 -27.14
N PHE A 276 9.29 2.56 -26.21
CA PHE A 276 9.12 2.93 -24.80
C PHE A 276 10.15 2.23 -23.86
N ASP A 277 11.24 1.71 -24.43
CA ASP A 277 12.26 0.93 -23.73
C ASP A 277 12.88 1.72 -22.57
N VAL A 278 13.17 3.00 -22.80
CA VAL A 278 13.73 3.89 -21.77
C VAL A 278 12.74 4.08 -20.63
N PHE A 279 11.49 4.36 -20.94
CA PHE A 279 10.43 4.48 -19.94
C PHE A 279 10.28 3.18 -19.13
N TRP A 280 10.21 2.04 -19.81
CA TRP A 280 10.12 0.73 -19.19
C TRP A 280 11.30 0.45 -18.26
N SER A 281 12.53 0.70 -18.71
CA SER A 281 13.75 0.51 -17.91
C SER A 281 13.75 1.35 -16.64
N LEU A 282 13.30 2.61 -16.72
CA LEU A 282 13.20 3.51 -15.57
C LEU A 282 12.09 3.05 -14.62
N LEU A 283 10.95 2.64 -15.14
CA LEU A 283 9.83 2.14 -14.37
C LEU A 283 10.20 0.87 -13.61
N VAL A 284 10.78 -0.14 -14.25
CA VAL A 284 11.26 -1.37 -13.61
C VAL A 284 12.27 -1.07 -12.51
N ARG A 285 13.19 -0.14 -12.74
CA ARG A 285 14.13 0.29 -11.71
C ARG A 285 13.43 0.91 -10.50
N SER A 286 12.39 1.71 -10.72
CA SER A 286 11.61 2.32 -9.63
C SER A 286 10.79 1.28 -8.85
N LEU A 287 10.40 0.18 -9.49
CA LEU A 287 9.63 -0.90 -8.88
C LEU A 287 10.50 -1.93 -8.14
N ALA A 288 11.82 -1.90 -8.29
CA ALA A 288 12.72 -2.92 -7.74
C ALA A 288 12.66 -3.07 -6.21
N ALA A 289 12.27 -2.02 -5.48
CA ALA A 289 12.12 -2.02 -4.02
C ALA A 289 10.67 -2.27 -3.55
N GLU A 290 9.76 -2.53 -4.48
CA GLU A 290 8.33 -2.70 -4.19
C GLU A 290 7.95 -4.19 -4.08
N ILE A 291 6.66 -4.49 -4.01
CA ILE A 291 6.16 -5.87 -3.86
C ILE A 291 6.31 -6.71 -5.13
N ALA A 292 6.45 -8.02 -4.96
CA ALA A 292 6.33 -8.97 -6.05
C ALA A 292 4.89 -8.96 -6.64
N PRO A 293 4.70 -9.22 -7.94
CA PRO A 293 5.73 -9.57 -8.92
C PRO A 293 6.46 -8.36 -9.53
N PHE A 294 6.05 -7.14 -9.22
CA PHE A 294 6.54 -5.91 -9.84
C PHE A 294 8.05 -5.72 -9.64
N SER A 295 8.58 -6.04 -8.45
CA SER A 295 10.02 -5.96 -8.16
C SER A 295 10.87 -6.98 -8.92
N GLN A 296 10.25 -7.99 -9.51
CA GLN A 296 10.92 -9.06 -10.27
C GLN A 296 10.92 -8.81 -11.79
N TRP A 297 10.27 -7.75 -12.24
CA TRP A 297 10.22 -7.42 -13.65
C TRP A 297 11.58 -6.99 -14.18
N ARG A 298 11.82 -7.26 -15.44
CA ARG A 298 13.13 -7.07 -16.08
C ARG A 298 13.01 -6.04 -17.18
N ALA A 299 14.01 -5.17 -17.27
CA ALA A 299 14.05 -4.13 -18.29
C ALA A 299 14.23 -4.67 -19.71
N ASP A 300 14.84 -5.86 -19.85
CA ASP A 300 15.04 -6.55 -21.13
C ASP A 300 13.79 -7.28 -21.65
N ARG A 301 12.73 -7.36 -20.87
CA ARG A 301 11.44 -7.93 -21.26
C ARG A 301 10.40 -6.83 -21.36
N LEU A 302 10.13 -6.40 -22.57
CA LEU A 302 9.10 -5.39 -22.81
C LEU A 302 7.71 -6.00 -22.67
N PRO A 303 6.79 -5.33 -21.95
CA PRO A 303 5.41 -5.75 -21.83
C PRO A 303 4.64 -5.47 -23.13
N ALA A 304 3.54 -6.19 -23.34
CA ALA A 304 2.57 -5.78 -24.35
C ALA A 304 1.92 -4.45 -23.93
N ARG A 305 1.91 -3.47 -24.84
CA ARG A 305 1.38 -2.13 -24.60
C ARG A 305 0.08 -1.92 -25.35
N TYR A 306 -0.91 -1.36 -24.66
CA TYR A 306 -2.17 -0.90 -25.20
C TYR A 306 -2.39 0.55 -24.81
N THR A 307 -2.89 1.36 -25.73
CA THR A 307 -3.12 2.80 -25.52
C THR A 307 -4.59 3.14 -25.68
N GLY A 308 -5.10 4.03 -24.85
CA GLY A 308 -6.51 4.45 -24.79
C GLY A 308 -6.72 5.36 -23.55
N ASP A 309 -7.91 5.63 -23.06
CA ASP A 309 -9.22 5.23 -23.57
C ASP A 309 -9.69 6.12 -24.74
N LEU A 310 -9.88 5.55 -25.92
CA LEU A 310 -10.27 6.29 -27.13
C LEU A 310 -11.64 6.96 -27.01
N ALA A 311 -12.53 6.43 -26.15
CA ALA A 311 -13.84 7.02 -25.92
C ALA A 311 -13.81 8.44 -25.32
N VAL A 312 -12.70 8.78 -24.65
CA VAL A 312 -12.48 10.11 -24.02
C VAL A 312 -11.27 10.84 -24.63
N GLY A 313 -10.76 10.38 -25.78
CA GLY A 313 -9.53 10.92 -26.38
C GLY A 313 -8.30 10.71 -25.48
N GLY A 314 -8.31 9.65 -24.68
CA GLY A 314 -7.27 9.36 -23.71
C GLY A 314 -5.97 8.86 -24.35
N CYS A 315 -4.86 9.12 -23.65
CA CYS A 315 -3.52 8.64 -23.98
C CYS A 315 -2.95 7.82 -22.81
N GLY A 316 -3.81 7.10 -22.09
CA GLY A 316 -3.39 6.18 -21.04
C GLY A 316 -2.77 4.91 -21.60
N GLU A 317 -2.06 4.17 -20.78
CA GLU A 317 -1.37 2.96 -21.16
C GLU A 317 -1.73 1.79 -20.25
N ILE A 318 -2.04 0.64 -20.86
CA ILE A 318 -2.08 -0.64 -20.15
C ILE A 318 -0.83 -1.41 -20.59
N LEU A 319 0.02 -1.75 -19.62
CA LEU A 319 1.22 -2.56 -19.83
C LEU A 319 1.00 -3.93 -19.20
N LEU A 320 1.00 -4.95 -20.05
CA LEU A 320 0.80 -6.35 -19.67
C LEU A 320 2.15 -7.05 -19.70
N ALA A 321 2.68 -7.39 -18.52
CA ALA A 321 3.89 -8.20 -18.42
C ALA A 321 3.59 -9.62 -18.94
N GLY A 322 4.48 -10.12 -19.81
CA GLY A 322 4.42 -11.46 -20.39
C GLY A 322 5.22 -12.47 -19.57
#